data_f06435b56e1e752162839b4d9eebca02
#
_entry.id   f06435b56e1e752162839b4d9eebca02
#
_cell.length_a   1.000
_cell.length_b   1.000
_cell.length_c   1.000
_cell.angle_alpha   90.00
_cell.angle_beta   90.00
_cell.angle_gamma   90.00
#
_symmetry.space_group_name_H-M   'P 1'
#
loop_
_entity.id
_entity.type
_entity.pdbx_description
1 polymer ?
#
loop_
_entity_poly.entity_id
_entity_poly.type
_entity_poly.pdbx_seq_one_letter_code
_entity_poly.pdbx_strand_id
1 'polypeptide(L)'
;TVAMDGGTLPNFEQPVRHHWQHQVLINPFLYSVLAEEACLQAGVTIHYYEFPLSVQEVAEGWLVESVGPGTRRRLTCRQLIYCTGGADIVGMLKLPRLREEETQPGSLLFKFGNDAFRAGRERLQAVYVLGADSSTSATRTQAAVAGRQAMLKQLRKRLEAGDEGARLVHMQPEAAFRESYRILGETVITREDYASGRRYEDAVCNAFYPID
;
A
#
# COMPACT_ATOMS: atom_id res chain seq x y z
N THR A 1 -19.86 1.03 7.33
CA THR A 1 -20.19 2.39 7.83
C THR A 1 -19.56 2.70 9.18
N VAL A 2 -19.37 1.73 10.06
CA VAL A 2 -18.76 1.94 11.40
C VAL A 2 -17.32 2.45 11.34
N ALA A 3 -16.56 2.06 10.32
CA ALA A 3 -15.18 2.52 10.12
C ALA A 3 -15.05 3.90 9.46
N MET A 4 -16.16 4.51 9.08
CA MET A 4 -16.19 5.84 8.46
C MET A 4 -16.17 6.93 9.51
N ASP A 5 -15.32 7.94 9.33
CA ASP A 5 -15.28 9.13 10.17
C ASP A 5 -16.44 10.07 9.78
N GLY A 6 -17.64 9.73 10.25
CA GLY A 6 -18.78 10.66 10.27
C GLY A 6 -19.31 11.11 8.91
N GLY A 7 -19.54 10.21 7.98
CA GLY A 7 -20.12 10.58 6.69
C GLY A 7 -21.07 9.53 6.12
N THR A 8 -21.90 9.95 5.19
CA THR A 8 -22.66 9.06 4.31
C THR A 8 -21.77 8.63 3.14
N LEU A 9 -22.01 7.44 2.58
CA LEU A 9 -21.35 7.02 1.35
C LEU A 9 -21.65 8.03 0.22
N PRO A 10 -20.64 8.43 -0.56
CA PRO A 10 -20.88 9.26 -1.74
C PRO A 10 -21.82 8.57 -2.73
N ASN A 11 -22.57 9.34 -3.48
CA ASN A 11 -23.32 8.82 -4.61
C ASN A 11 -22.37 8.62 -5.80
N PHE A 12 -21.92 7.39 -6.03
CA PHE A 12 -20.99 7.04 -7.08
C PHE A 12 -21.62 7.01 -8.49
N GLU A 13 -22.94 7.13 -8.61
CA GLU A 13 -23.64 7.19 -9.90
C GLU A 13 -23.57 8.59 -10.54
N GLN A 14 -23.31 9.62 -9.73
CA GLN A 14 -23.23 10.98 -10.23
C GLN A 14 -21.83 11.28 -10.79
N PRO A 15 -21.75 11.95 -11.96
CA PRO A 15 -20.49 12.45 -12.49
C PRO A 15 -19.84 13.43 -11.52
N VAL A 16 -18.51 13.29 -11.33
CA VAL A 16 -17.74 14.19 -10.48
C VAL A 16 -16.70 14.94 -11.29
N ARG A 17 -16.42 16.19 -10.90
CA ARG A 17 -15.35 16.98 -11.52
C ARG A 17 -13.97 16.68 -10.95
N HIS A 18 -13.93 16.23 -9.71
CA HIS A 18 -12.70 15.99 -8.97
C HIS A 18 -12.80 14.64 -8.23
N HIS A 19 -11.73 13.85 -8.29
CA HIS A 19 -11.65 12.53 -7.66
C HIS A 19 -11.93 12.55 -6.15
N TRP A 20 -11.56 13.62 -5.44
CA TRP A 20 -11.80 13.76 -4.01
C TRP A 20 -13.29 13.79 -3.61
N GLN A 21 -14.19 14.05 -4.55
CA GLN A 21 -15.65 14.00 -4.29
C GLN A 21 -16.15 12.58 -4.01
N HIS A 22 -15.39 11.56 -4.46
CA HIS A 22 -15.66 10.14 -4.18
C HIS A 22 -14.80 9.57 -3.04
N GLN A 23 -14.12 10.40 -2.28
CA GLN A 23 -13.32 9.95 -1.15
C GLN A 23 -14.19 9.73 0.08
N VAL A 24 -13.94 8.63 0.76
CA VAL A 24 -14.53 8.29 2.05
C VAL A 24 -13.42 8.28 3.09
N LEU A 25 -13.59 9.06 4.15
CA LEU A 25 -12.67 9.01 5.28
C LEU A 25 -13.02 7.81 6.16
N ILE A 26 -12.02 7.02 6.45
CA ILE A 26 -12.14 5.86 7.32
C ILE A 26 -11.13 5.97 8.47
N ASN A 27 -11.48 5.39 9.62
CA ASN A 27 -10.52 5.11 10.66
C ASN A 27 -9.75 3.83 10.29
N PRO A 28 -8.45 3.91 9.91
CA PRO A 28 -7.72 2.76 9.38
C PRO A 28 -7.51 1.66 10.44
N PHE A 29 -7.39 2.02 11.71
CA PHE A 29 -7.24 1.06 12.79
C PHE A 29 -8.53 0.27 13.02
N LEU A 30 -9.65 0.97 13.11
CA LEU A 30 -10.95 0.33 13.25
C LEU A 30 -11.31 -0.50 12.02
N TYR A 31 -10.98 0.00 10.82
CA TYR A 31 -11.20 -0.75 9.58
C TYR A 31 -10.45 -2.09 9.57
N SER A 32 -9.17 -2.12 9.99
CA SER A 32 -8.39 -3.36 10.01
C SER A 32 -8.95 -4.39 10.97
N VAL A 33 -9.41 -3.96 12.16
CA VAL A 33 -10.03 -4.85 13.15
C VAL A 33 -11.36 -5.41 12.66
N LEU A 34 -12.21 -4.56 12.04
CA LEU A 34 -13.50 -4.99 11.49
C LEU A 34 -13.33 -5.92 10.28
N ALA A 35 -12.31 -5.68 9.45
CA ALA A 35 -11.99 -6.57 8.33
C ALA A 35 -11.53 -7.95 8.82
N GLU A 36 -10.71 -8.01 9.86
CA GLU A 36 -10.30 -9.25 10.50
C GLU A 36 -11.51 -10.01 11.06
N GLU A 37 -12.37 -9.31 11.81
CA GLU A 37 -13.60 -9.89 12.37
C GLU A 37 -14.49 -10.49 11.26
N ALA A 38 -14.70 -9.76 10.18
CA ALA A 38 -15.48 -10.22 9.03
C ALA A 38 -14.90 -11.47 8.37
N CYS A 39 -13.58 -11.54 8.25
CA CYS A 39 -12.88 -12.73 7.74
C CYS A 39 -13.11 -13.94 8.67
N LEU A 40 -12.94 -13.77 9.98
CA LEU A 40 -13.14 -14.82 10.95
C LEU A 40 -14.60 -15.31 10.98
N GLN A 41 -15.58 -14.41 10.92
CA GLN A 41 -17.00 -14.76 10.83
C GLN A 41 -17.35 -15.50 9.54
N ALA A 42 -16.63 -15.23 8.45
CA ALA A 42 -16.76 -15.96 7.19
C ALA A 42 -16.02 -17.32 7.18
N GLY A 43 -15.39 -17.72 8.28
CA GLY A 43 -14.65 -18.97 8.39
C GLY A 43 -13.28 -18.95 7.71
N VAL A 44 -12.73 -17.78 7.42
CA VAL A 44 -11.39 -17.63 6.86
C VAL A 44 -10.34 -17.95 7.92
N THR A 45 -9.38 -18.80 7.59
CA THR A 45 -8.19 -19.01 8.42
C THR A 45 -7.15 -17.97 8.10
N ILE A 46 -6.79 -17.15 9.10
CA ILE A 46 -5.81 -16.07 8.95
C ILE A 46 -4.45 -16.54 9.45
N HIS A 47 -3.40 -16.30 8.68
CA HIS A 47 -2.02 -16.58 9.04
C HIS A 47 -1.20 -15.29 8.97
N TYR A 48 -1.03 -14.62 10.09
CA TYR A 48 -0.16 -13.44 10.19
C TYR A 48 1.32 -13.84 10.27
N TYR A 49 2.18 -12.92 9.85
CA TYR A 49 3.64 -13.04 9.92
C TYR A 49 4.21 -14.21 9.10
N GLU A 50 3.45 -14.74 8.16
CA GLU A 50 3.94 -15.71 7.19
C GLU A 50 4.15 -15.04 5.83
N PHE A 51 5.23 -15.40 5.16
CA PHE A 51 5.59 -14.92 3.83
C PHE A 51 5.61 -16.09 2.86
N PRO A 52 5.15 -15.92 1.62
CA PRO A 52 5.28 -16.94 0.60
C PRO A 52 6.76 -17.17 0.30
N LEU A 53 7.17 -18.44 0.32
CA LEU A 53 8.52 -18.89 0.01
C LEU A 53 8.61 -19.45 -1.41
N SER A 54 7.62 -20.22 -1.81
CA SER A 54 7.49 -20.77 -3.15
C SER A 54 6.03 -21.02 -3.52
N VAL A 55 5.76 -20.96 -4.83
CA VAL A 55 4.47 -21.31 -5.40
C VAL A 55 4.72 -22.19 -6.61
N GLN A 56 3.96 -23.28 -6.72
CA GLN A 56 4.05 -24.24 -7.81
C GLN A 56 2.65 -24.63 -8.28
N GLU A 57 2.47 -24.74 -9.58
CA GLU A 57 1.27 -25.35 -10.14
C GLU A 57 1.32 -26.87 -9.94
N VAL A 58 0.20 -27.44 -9.54
CA VAL A 58 0.01 -28.88 -9.34
C VAL A 58 -1.27 -29.35 -10.07
N ALA A 59 -1.49 -30.64 -10.18
CA ALA A 59 -2.58 -31.20 -10.99
C ALA A 59 -3.97 -30.62 -10.68
N GLU A 60 -4.24 -30.23 -9.44
CA GLU A 60 -5.56 -29.70 -9.02
C GLU A 60 -5.49 -28.30 -8.44
N GLY A 61 -4.55 -27.47 -8.90
CA GLY A 61 -4.42 -26.08 -8.46
C GLY A 61 -2.99 -25.69 -8.09
N TRP A 62 -2.77 -25.25 -6.85
CA TRP A 62 -1.53 -24.64 -6.42
C TRP A 62 -1.00 -25.26 -5.12
N LEU A 63 0.30 -25.45 -5.05
CA LEU A 63 1.04 -25.69 -3.82
C LEU A 63 1.78 -24.41 -3.42
N VAL A 64 1.46 -23.89 -2.25
CA VAL A 64 2.09 -22.70 -1.67
C VAL A 64 2.87 -23.11 -0.45
N GLU A 65 4.15 -22.77 -0.42
CA GLU A 65 4.95 -22.84 0.81
C GLU A 65 5.06 -21.44 1.42
N SER A 66 4.85 -21.36 2.72
CA SER A 66 5.06 -20.14 3.50
C SER A 66 6.02 -20.39 4.65
N VAL A 67 6.65 -19.32 5.12
CA VAL A 67 7.58 -19.31 6.24
C VAL A 67 7.30 -18.12 7.15
N GLY A 68 7.32 -18.38 8.44
CA GLY A 68 7.24 -17.38 9.50
C GLY A 68 8.09 -17.80 10.70
N PRO A 69 8.15 -17.01 11.78
CA PRO A 69 8.88 -17.36 12.97
C PRO A 69 8.45 -18.72 13.53
N GLY A 70 9.38 -19.69 13.55
CA GLY A 70 9.13 -21.03 14.03
C GLY A 70 8.15 -21.88 13.19
N THR A 71 7.75 -21.41 12.02
CA THR A 71 6.73 -22.07 11.19
C THR A 71 7.19 -22.17 9.75
N ARG A 72 7.04 -23.36 9.16
CA ARG A 72 7.07 -23.58 7.72
C ARG A 72 5.84 -24.40 7.35
N ARG A 73 5.03 -23.89 6.45
CA ARG A 73 3.73 -24.46 6.09
C ARG A 73 3.68 -24.79 4.60
N ARG A 74 2.96 -25.83 4.27
CA ARG A 74 2.60 -26.19 2.89
C ARG A 74 1.08 -26.24 2.81
N LEU A 75 0.54 -25.51 1.86
CA LEU A 75 -0.88 -25.40 1.59
C LEU A 75 -1.15 -25.75 0.14
N THR A 76 -2.18 -26.55 -0.09
CA THR A 76 -2.72 -26.78 -1.44
C THR A 76 -4.06 -26.07 -1.57
N CYS A 77 -4.29 -25.41 -2.70
CA CYS A 77 -5.54 -24.74 -2.99
C CYS A 77 -5.89 -24.83 -4.47
N ARG A 78 -7.17 -24.86 -4.78
CA ARG A 78 -7.64 -24.86 -6.18
C ARG A 78 -7.44 -23.52 -6.86
N GLN A 79 -7.57 -22.43 -6.12
CA GLN A 79 -7.39 -21.06 -6.63
C GLN A 79 -6.48 -20.28 -5.70
N LEU A 80 -5.61 -19.47 -6.29
CA LEU A 80 -4.70 -18.58 -5.58
C LEU A 80 -5.00 -17.14 -6.00
N ILE A 81 -5.39 -16.30 -5.03
CA ILE A 81 -5.57 -14.87 -5.23
C ILE A 81 -4.34 -14.16 -4.69
N TYR A 82 -3.67 -13.45 -5.58
CA TYR A 82 -2.43 -12.75 -5.28
C TYR A 82 -2.68 -11.28 -4.95
N CYS A 83 -2.28 -10.83 -3.76
CA CYS A 83 -2.45 -9.46 -3.27
C CYS A 83 -1.20 -8.91 -2.56
N THR A 84 0.03 -9.40 -2.87
CA THR A 84 1.26 -9.01 -2.15
C THR A 84 1.81 -7.63 -2.59
N GLY A 85 1.30 -7.05 -3.67
CA GLY A 85 1.63 -5.70 -4.13
C GLY A 85 2.88 -5.61 -5.02
N GLY A 86 3.89 -6.45 -4.81
CA GLY A 86 5.20 -6.39 -5.52
C GLY A 86 5.36 -7.37 -6.70
N ALA A 87 4.28 -7.97 -7.19
CA ALA A 87 4.30 -9.05 -8.17
C ALA A 87 5.23 -10.23 -7.77
N ASP A 88 5.32 -10.52 -6.47
CA ASP A 88 6.26 -11.51 -5.94
C ASP A 88 5.91 -12.93 -6.41
N ILE A 89 4.63 -13.31 -6.30
CA ILE A 89 4.14 -14.63 -6.74
C ILE A 89 4.35 -14.82 -8.25
N VAL A 90 4.10 -13.76 -9.04
CA VAL A 90 4.35 -13.76 -10.50
C VAL A 90 5.83 -14.01 -10.77
N GLY A 91 6.71 -13.40 -9.98
CA GLY A 91 8.15 -13.64 -10.05
C GLY A 91 8.57 -15.06 -9.62
N MET A 92 7.95 -15.62 -8.58
CA MET A 92 8.19 -16.99 -8.15
C MET A 92 7.80 -18.00 -9.24
N LEU A 93 6.75 -17.71 -9.98
CA LEU A 93 6.30 -18.50 -11.13
C LEU A 93 7.10 -18.23 -12.42
N LYS A 94 8.09 -17.33 -12.38
CA LYS A 94 8.91 -16.90 -13.52
C LYS A 94 8.08 -16.31 -14.68
N LEU A 95 6.93 -15.76 -14.38
CA LEU A 95 6.07 -15.08 -15.34
C LEU A 95 6.58 -13.65 -15.61
N PRO A 96 6.26 -13.05 -16.77
CA PRO A 96 6.71 -11.71 -17.12
C PRO A 96 6.21 -10.65 -16.14
N ARG A 97 7.09 -9.72 -15.79
CA ARG A 97 6.80 -8.57 -14.94
C ARG A 97 7.35 -7.31 -15.57
N LEU A 98 6.67 -6.20 -15.37
CA LEU A 98 7.15 -4.87 -15.74
C LEU A 98 7.93 -4.27 -14.57
N ARG A 99 8.97 -3.53 -14.90
CA ARG A 99 9.70 -2.68 -13.97
C ARG A 99 10.20 -1.46 -14.73
N GLU A 100 9.94 -0.29 -14.17
CA GLU A 100 10.52 0.95 -14.69
C GLU A 100 11.94 1.15 -14.14
N GLU A 101 12.79 1.83 -14.90
CA GLU A 101 14.13 2.20 -14.44
C GLU A 101 14.06 3.25 -13.34
N GLU A 102 13.15 4.22 -13.47
CA GLU A 102 12.86 5.22 -12.46
C GLU A 102 11.55 4.90 -11.77
N THR A 103 11.63 4.59 -10.48
CA THR A 103 10.46 4.32 -9.65
C THR A 103 9.92 5.61 -9.02
N GLN A 104 8.61 5.65 -8.77
CA GLN A 104 8.03 6.74 -7.99
C GLN A 104 8.65 6.78 -6.59
N PRO A 105 8.84 8.00 -6.01
CA PRO A 105 9.41 8.12 -4.67
C PRO A 105 8.58 7.37 -3.64
N GLY A 106 9.24 6.60 -2.79
CA GLY A 106 8.65 6.12 -1.56
C GLY A 106 8.44 7.26 -0.57
N SER A 107 7.70 7.02 0.50
CA SER A 107 7.48 8.03 1.54
C SER A 107 7.51 7.43 2.93
N LEU A 108 8.01 8.19 3.90
CA LEU A 108 7.85 7.91 5.31
C LEU A 108 6.93 8.96 5.91
N LEU A 109 5.79 8.52 6.44
CA LEU A 109 4.85 9.40 7.13
C LEU A 109 5.18 9.47 8.61
N PHE A 110 5.06 10.66 9.19
CA PHE A 110 5.32 10.92 10.60
C PHE A 110 4.51 12.14 11.07
N LYS A 111 4.50 12.36 12.39
CA LYS A 111 3.86 13.51 13.03
C LYS A 111 4.72 14.04 14.15
N PHE A 112 4.86 15.36 14.22
CA PHE A 112 5.40 16.05 15.39
C PHE A 112 4.27 16.51 16.31
N GLY A 113 4.54 16.55 17.62
CA GLY A 113 3.52 16.78 18.64
C GLY A 113 2.84 18.15 18.62
N ASN A 114 3.48 19.14 18.01
CA ASN A 114 2.94 20.50 17.83
C ASN A 114 2.40 20.75 16.41
N ASP A 115 2.29 19.73 15.56
CA ASP A 115 1.64 19.88 14.28
C ASP A 115 0.15 20.14 14.49
N ALA A 116 -0.29 21.30 14.03
CA ALA A 116 -1.66 21.74 14.22
C ALA A 116 -2.67 20.82 13.51
N PHE A 117 -3.80 20.59 14.20
CA PHE A 117 -4.99 20.07 13.55
C PHE A 117 -5.48 21.11 12.53
N ARG A 118 -5.51 20.76 11.26
CA ARG A 118 -6.11 21.58 10.22
C ARG A 118 -7.45 20.98 9.84
N ALA A 119 -8.53 21.75 10.03
CA ALA A 119 -9.90 21.34 9.75
C ALA A 119 -10.37 20.06 10.48
N GLY A 120 -9.96 19.91 11.76
CA GLY A 120 -10.36 18.74 12.58
C GLY A 120 -9.64 17.43 12.21
N ARG A 121 -8.60 17.48 11.38
CA ARG A 121 -7.86 16.31 10.94
C ARG A 121 -6.42 16.34 11.40
N GLU A 122 -5.91 15.21 11.84
CA GLU A 122 -4.48 15.03 12.06
C GLU A 122 -3.74 15.12 10.72
N ARG A 123 -2.76 16.01 10.65
CA ARG A 123 -1.91 16.11 9.47
C ARG A 123 -0.63 15.31 9.68
N LEU A 124 -0.51 14.22 8.96
CA LEU A 124 0.77 13.53 8.82
C LEU A 124 1.67 14.33 7.87
N GLN A 125 2.93 14.44 8.22
CA GLN A 125 3.99 14.92 7.34
C GLN A 125 4.59 13.74 6.57
N ALA A 126 5.23 14.03 5.45
CA ALA A 126 5.93 13.05 4.64
C ALA A 126 7.35 13.51 4.32
N VAL A 127 8.29 12.60 4.35
CA VAL A 127 9.55 12.72 3.62
C VAL A 127 9.54 11.75 2.46
N TYR A 128 10.04 12.20 1.33
CA TYR A 128 10.14 11.38 0.13
C TYR A 128 11.51 10.73 0.04
N VAL A 129 11.53 9.48 -0.39
CA VAL A 129 12.74 8.68 -0.60
C VAL A 129 12.82 8.37 -2.07
N LEU A 130 13.70 9.07 -2.78
CA LEU A 130 13.93 8.86 -4.20
C LEU A 130 14.57 7.48 -4.43
N GLY A 131 14.23 6.84 -5.54
CA GLY A 131 14.74 5.53 -5.90
C GLY A 131 14.35 4.42 -4.91
N ALA A 132 13.27 4.61 -4.14
CA ALA A 132 12.79 3.61 -3.20
C ALA A 132 12.34 2.35 -3.96
N ASP A 133 12.88 1.21 -3.55
CA ASP A 133 12.62 -0.09 -4.15
C ASP A 133 12.27 -1.11 -3.07
N SER A 134 11.15 -1.80 -3.23
CA SER A 134 10.70 -2.83 -2.29
C SER A 134 11.04 -4.25 -2.74
N SER A 135 11.80 -4.42 -3.81
CA SER A 135 12.07 -5.74 -4.41
C SER A 135 12.95 -6.65 -3.56
N THR A 136 13.76 -6.08 -2.66
CA THR A 136 14.62 -6.84 -1.75
C THR A 136 14.59 -6.29 -0.33
N SER A 137 14.94 -7.11 0.65
CA SER A 137 15.08 -6.64 2.04
C SER A 137 16.19 -5.60 2.19
N ALA A 138 17.23 -5.66 1.39
CA ALA A 138 18.33 -4.70 1.40
C ALA A 138 17.87 -3.32 0.93
N THR A 139 17.17 -3.22 -0.20
CA THR A 139 16.64 -1.96 -0.74
C THR A 139 15.54 -1.38 0.14
N ARG A 140 14.67 -2.21 0.72
CA ARG A 140 13.68 -1.80 1.73
C ARG A 140 14.35 -1.21 2.97
N THR A 141 15.43 -1.85 3.44
CA THR A 141 16.20 -1.35 4.58
C THR A 141 16.83 0.02 4.28
N GLN A 142 17.45 0.17 3.09
CA GLN A 142 18.02 1.44 2.67
C GLN A 142 16.96 2.56 2.63
N ALA A 143 15.80 2.29 2.04
CA ALA A 143 14.71 3.26 1.99
C ALA A 143 14.20 3.64 3.40
N ALA A 144 14.02 2.66 4.29
CA ALA A 144 13.60 2.92 5.66
C ALA A 144 14.61 3.78 6.43
N VAL A 145 15.91 3.48 6.30
CA VAL A 145 16.99 4.27 6.93
C VAL A 145 17.03 5.68 6.37
N ALA A 146 16.99 5.83 5.05
CA ALA A 146 17.01 7.15 4.38
C ALA A 146 15.81 8.01 4.79
N GLY A 147 14.60 7.43 4.84
CA GLY A 147 13.40 8.13 5.30
C GLY A 147 13.50 8.60 6.74
N ARG A 148 13.99 7.74 7.65
CA ARG A 148 14.19 8.10 9.06
C ARG A 148 15.27 9.18 9.25
N GLN A 149 16.36 9.13 8.49
CA GLN A 149 17.38 10.16 8.50
C GLN A 149 16.85 11.51 8.00
N ALA A 150 16.06 11.51 6.93
CA ALA A 150 15.43 12.71 6.40
C ALA A 150 14.44 13.33 7.40
N MET A 151 13.61 12.51 8.05
CA MET A 151 12.71 12.93 9.12
C MET A 151 13.48 13.52 10.32
N LEU A 152 14.54 12.84 10.77
CA LEU A 152 15.36 13.30 11.88
C LEU A 152 16.03 14.64 11.55
N LYS A 153 16.48 14.86 10.32
CA LYS A 153 17.00 16.14 9.85
C LYS A 153 15.94 17.24 9.95
N GLN A 154 14.70 16.97 9.61
CA GLN A 154 13.60 17.94 9.77
C GLN A 154 13.35 18.26 11.25
N LEU A 155 13.34 17.26 12.14
CA LEU A 155 13.18 17.47 13.57
C LEU A 155 14.27 18.36 14.13
N ARG A 156 15.55 18.06 13.83
CA ARG A 156 16.68 18.87 14.27
C ARG A 156 16.57 20.31 13.81
N LYS A 157 16.25 20.54 12.52
CA LYS A 157 16.04 21.87 11.98
C LYS A 157 14.96 22.67 12.72
N ARG A 158 13.87 22.02 13.12
CA ARG A 158 12.80 22.68 13.90
C ARG A 158 13.27 23.05 15.31
N LEU A 159 13.97 22.14 15.99
CA LEU A 159 14.53 22.40 17.32
C LEU A 159 15.58 23.54 17.29
N GLU A 160 16.46 23.55 16.29
CA GLU A 160 17.43 24.62 16.05
C GLU A 160 16.77 25.97 15.79
N ALA A 161 15.58 25.98 15.20
CA ALA A 161 14.76 27.17 14.99
C ALA A 161 13.94 27.59 16.22
N GLY A 162 14.15 26.96 17.39
CA GLY A 162 13.48 27.30 18.64
C GLY A 162 12.08 26.69 18.80
N ASP A 163 11.71 25.71 18.01
CA ASP A 163 10.44 25.00 18.14
C ASP A 163 10.55 23.91 19.23
N GLU A 164 10.47 24.33 20.49
CA GLU A 164 10.59 23.43 21.64
C GLU A 164 9.47 22.38 21.73
N GLY A 165 8.34 22.62 21.06
CA GLY A 165 7.22 21.67 20.96
C GLY A 165 7.43 20.57 19.93
N ALA A 166 8.44 20.68 19.07
CA ALA A 166 8.74 19.68 18.07
C ALA A 166 9.27 18.39 18.70
N ARG A 167 8.42 17.37 18.75
CA ARG A 167 8.76 16.02 19.21
C ARG A 167 8.09 14.99 18.32
N LEU A 168 8.77 13.91 18.03
CA LEU A 168 8.18 12.82 17.25
C LEU A 168 7.12 12.09 18.08
N VAL A 169 5.88 12.10 17.65
CA VAL A 169 4.75 11.43 18.34
C VAL A 169 4.19 10.26 17.54
N HIS A 170 4.43 10.25 16.24
CA HIS A 170 4.04 9.14 15.36
C HIS A 170 5.01 9.01 14.20
N MET A 171 5.29 7.78 13.80
CA MET A 171 6.09 7.47 12.62
C MET A 171 5.65 6.09 12.10
N GLN A 172 5.51 5.96 10.79
CA GLN A 172 5.34 4.66 10.17
C GLN A 172 6.56 3.76 10.46
N PRO A 173 6.36 2.45 10.69
CA PRO A 173 7.46 1.53 11.00
C PRO A 173 8.43 1.36 9.83
N GLU A 174 7.94 1.46 8.59
CA GLU A 174 8.73 1.38 7.37
C GLU A 174 8.28 2.43 6.34
N ALA A 175 9.14 2.69 5.36
CA ALA A 175 8.78 3.55 4.23
C ALA A 175 7.69 2.88 3.37
N ALA A 176 6.70 3.65 2.95
CA ALA A 176 5.74 3.19 1.96
C ALA A 176 6.38 3.21 0.57
N PHE A 177 6.19 2.15 -0.17
CA PHE A 177 6.67 2.01 -1.55
C PHE A 177 5.50 2.19 -2.51
N ARG A 178 5.74 2.83 -3.65
CA ARG A 178 4.72 3.06 -4.67
C ARG A 178 4.85 2.11 -5.84
N GLU A 179 6.08 1.78 -6.20
CA GLU A 179 6.39 0.87 -7.30
C GLU A 179 7.56 -0.05 -6.96
N SER A 180 7.51 -1.26 -7.53
CA SER A 180 8.62 -2.21 -7.64
C SER A 180 8.47 -2.98 -8.94
N TYR A 181 7.77 -4.11 -8.89
CA TYR A 181 7.35 -4.83 -10.07
C TYR A 181 5.84 -4.74 -10.26
N ARG A 182 5.42 -4.71 -11.51
CA ARG A 182 4.01 -4.79 -11.93
C ARG A 182 3.80 -6.06 -12.74
N ILE A 183 2.60 -6.61 -12.68
CA ILE A 183 2.21 -7.73 -13.53
C ILE A 183 2.13 -7.22 -14.97
N LEU A 184 2.75 -7.94 -15.91
CA LEU A 184 2.49 -7.75 -17.33
C LEU A 184 1.20 -8.50 -17.67
N GLY A 185 0.07 -7.78 -17.71
CA GLY A 185 -1.22 -8.32 -18.11
C GLY A 185 -1.36 -8.42 -19.62
N GLU A 186 -2.40 -9.10 -20.10
CA GLU A 186 -2.77 -9.13 -21.52
C GLU A 186 -3.15 -7.75 -22.03
N THR A 187 -3.76 -6.94 -21.17
CA THR A 187 -4.06 -5.54 -21.43
C THR A 187 -3.20 -4.66 -20.51
N VAL A 188 -2.49 -3.71 -21.10
CA VAL A 188 -1.72 -2.69 -20.39
C VAL A 188 -2.40 -1.35 -20.61
N ILE A 189 -2.92 -0.74 -19.55
CA ILE A 189 -3.53 0.59 -19.60
C ILE A 189 -2.40 1.62 -19.68
N THR A 190 -2.43 2.42 -20.74
CA THR A 190 -1.44 3.46 -20.99
C THR A 190 -1.91 4.82 -20.47
N ARG A 191 -0.99 5.80 -20.45
CA ARG A 191 -1.31 7.18 -20.13
C ARG A 191 -2.32 7.76 -21.12
N GLU A 192 -2.23 7.40 -22.40
CA GLU A 192 -3.16 7.82 -23.46
C GLU A 192 -4.55 7.25 -23.23
N ASP A 193 -4.67 5.99 -22.83
CA ASP A 193 -5.96 5.37 -22.51
C ASP A 193 -6.63 6.12 -21.37
N TYR A 194 -5.87 6.45 -20.33
CA TYR A 194 -6.37 7.22 -19.19
C TYR A 194 -6.77 8.63 -19.60
N ALA A 195 -5.92 9.36 -20.34
CA ALA A 195 -6.17 10.73 -20.75
C ALA A 195 -7.38 10.85 -21.70
N SER A 196 -7.59 9.86 -22.56
CA SER A 196 -8.75 9.79 -23.48
C SER A 196 -10.03 9.31 -22.81
N GLY A 197 -9.96 8.79 -21.56
CA GLY A 197 -11.09 8.18 -20.89
C GLY A 197 -11.57 6.89 -21.58
N ARG A 198 -10.64 6.13 -22.17
CA ARG A 198 -10.94 4.85 -22.83
C ARG A 198 -11.70 3.94 -21.89
N ARG A 199 -12.71 3.28 -22.43
CA ARG A 199 -13.51 2.28 -21.71
C ARG A 199 -13.21 0.89 -22.21
N TYR A 200 -13.18 -0.07 -21.31
CA TYR A 200 -12.97 -1.47 -21.60
C TYR A 200 -14.25 -2.24 -21.28
N GLU A 201 -14.63 -3.17 -22.14
CA GLU A 201 -15.88 -3.95 -22.00
C GLU A 201 -15.84 -4.85 -20.76
N ASP A 202 -14.66 -5.34 -20.40
CA ASP A 202 -14.38 -6.21 -19.25
C ASP A 202 -13.94 -5.45 -17.99
N ALA A 203 -14.14 -4.13 -17.96
CA ALA A 203 -13.76 -3.31 -16.81
C ALA A 203 -14.55 -3.69 -15.56
N VAL A 204 -13.84 -4.03 -14.47
CA VAL A 204 -14.42 -4.39 -13.17
C VAL A 204 -14.65 -3.18 -12.27
N CYS A 205 -14.03 -2.06 -12.55
CA CYS A 205 -14.19 -0.81 -11.78
C CYS A 205 -13.77 0.41 -12.61
N ASN A 206 -14.13 1.59 -12.10
CA ASN A 206 -13.62 2.87 -12.60
C ASN A 206 -12.63 3.45 -11.60
N ALA A 207 -11.50 3.95 -12.07
CA ALA A 207 -10.52 4.66 -11.27
C ALA A 207 -10.59 6.16 -11.57
N PHE A 208 -10.59 6.98 -10.52
CA PHE A 208 -10.67 8.44 -10.59
C PHE A 208 -9.44 9.11 -9.96
N TYR A 209 -8.37 8.37 -9.78
CA TYR A 209 -7.15 8.90 -9.18
C TYR A 209 -6.27 9.51 -10.30
N PRO A 210 -5.68 10.68 -10.09
CA PRO A 210 -4.76 11.26 -11.08
C PRO A 210 -3.54 10.36 -11.27
N ILE A 211 -3.09 10.27 -12.51
CA ILE A 211 -1.81 9.64 -12.85
C ILE A 211 -0.72 10.70 -12.70
N ASP A 212 0.28 10.40 -11.87
CA ASP A 212 1.46 11.24 -11.66
C ASP A 212 2.49 11.02 -12.78
#